data_99d1e750efdfe65e210614bb3dac285a
#
_entry.id   99d1e750efdfe65e210614bb3dac285a
#
_cell.length_a   1.000
_cell.length_b   1.000
_cell.length_c   1.000
_cell.angle_alpha   90.00
_cell.angle_beta   90.00
_cell.angle_gamma   90.00
#
_symmetry.space_group_name_H-M   'P 1'
#
loop_
_entity.id
_entity.type
_entity.pdbx_description
1 polymer ?
#
loop_
_entity_poly.entity_id
_entity_poly.type
_entity_poly.pdbx_seq_one_letter_code
_entity_poly.pdbx_strand_id
1 'polypeptide(L)'
;MRELSLHILDILQNSVEAGATRVELSVVEDLAADRLTIEVRDNGRGIAADKLPYVFDPFYTSRKTRHVGLGLPLLQAAAECCDGDATITSEIGVGTTLTATFQHSHLDRAPLGDMVGTLMSFILGGACDLRYVHRVTGRLEDGKLENWGDGADDTEARQFDCDTAEIRAELGNIPLTHPEVRAWLRQFITEGEATLTQT
;
A
#
# COMPACT_ATOMS: atom_id res chain seq x y z
N MET A 1 9.70 -12.42 -0.17
CA MET A 1 8.48 -12.56 0.66
C MET A 1 7.43 -13.28 -0.17
N ARG A 2 6.41 -13.92 0.47
CA ARG A 2 5.41 -14.71 -0.27
C ARG A 2 4.18 -13.89 -0.68
N GLU A 3 4.02 -12.69 -0.15
CA GLU A 3 2.84 -11.83 -0.30
C GLU A 3 3.27 -10.37 -0.36
N LEU A 4 2.57 -9.56 -1.16
CA LEU A 4 2.84 -8.12 -1.29
C LEU A 4 2.46 -7.34 -0.03
N SER A 5 1.48 -7.82 0.74
CA SER A 5 1.08 -7.25 2.04
C SER A 5 2.24 -7.13 3.04
N LEU A 6 3.21 -8.07 3.00
CA LEU A 6 4.39 -8.01 3.85
C LEU A 6 5.38 -6.92 3.42
N HIS A 7 5.52 -6.68 2.10
CA HIS A 7 6.30 -5.54 1.60
C HIS A 7 5.64 -4.22 1.98
N ILE A 8 4.30 -4.14 1.84
CA ILE A 8 3.52 -2.97 2.27
C ILE A 8 3.77 -2.69 3.76
N LEU A 9 3.70 -3.70 4.61
CA LEU A 9 3.92 -3.53 6.05
C LEU A 9 5.32 -2.96 6.36
N ASP A 10 6.36 -3.45 5.67
CA ASP A 10 7.73 -2.94 5.83
C ASP A 10 7.83 -1.47 5.42
N ILE A 11 7.14 -1.05 4.34
CA ILE A 11 7.13 0.34 3.89
C ILE A 11 6.38 1.22 4.90
N LEU A 12 5.21 0.80 5.36
CA LEU A 12 4.44 1.50 6.38
C LEU A 12 5.24 1.70 7.68
N GLN A 13 6.03 0.68 8.09
CA GLN A 13 6.93 0.78 9.23
C GLN A 13 8.08 1.79 8.99
N ASN A 14 8.60 1.88 7.77
CA ASN A 14 9.60 2.89 7.42
C ASN A 14 9.04 4.30 7.55
N SER A 15 7.78 4.53 7.18
CA SER A 15 7.10 5.81 7.35
C SER A 15 6.98 6.19 8.84
N VAL A 16 6.62 5.23 9.71
CA VAL A 16 6.60 5.44 11.16
C VAL A 16 8.00 5.80 11.68
N GLU A 17 9.04 5.09 11.25
CA GLU A 17 10.43 5.39 11.63
C GLU A 17 10.91 6.75 11.10
N ALA A 18 10.34 7.22 9.99
CA ALA A 18 10.56 8.57 9.48
C ALA A 18 9.83 9.65 10.30
N GLY A 19 9.04 9.27 11.30
CA GLY A 19 8.28 10.19 12.15
C GLY A 19 7.02 10.72 11.48
N ALA A 20 6.47 9.99 10.51
CA ALA A 20 5.22 10.35 9.87
C ALA A 20 4.07 10.37 10.89
N THR A 21 3.18 11.33 10.75
CA THR A 21 1.91 11.42 11.49
C THR A 21 0.73 10.98 10.65
N ARG A 22 0.91 10.91 9.32
CA ARG A 22 -0.07 10.42 8.35
C ARG A 22 0.63 9.64 7.24
N VAL A 23 0.03 8.52 6.88
CA VAL A 23 0.42 7.70 5.74
C VAL A 23 -0.81 7.46 4.85
N GLU A 24 -0.63 7.55 3.55
CA GLU A 24 -1.61 7.21 2.54
C GLU A 24 -1.10 5.97 1.79
N LEU A 25 -1.88 4.89 1.80
CA LEU A 25 -1.64 3.67 1.04
C LEU A 25 -2.71 3.56 -0.04
N SER A 26 -2.28 3.54 -1.28
CA SER A 26 -3.14 3.30 -2.44
C SER A 26 -2.75 1.99 -3.12
N VAL A 27 -3.73 1.15 -3.38
CA VAL A 27 -3.62 -0.06 -4.19
C VAL A 27 -4.58 0.09 -5.36
N VAL A 28 -4.06 0.03 -6.58
CA VAL A 28 -4.86 0.14 -7.81
C VAL A 28 -4.61 -1.08 -8.68
N GLU A 29 -5.67 -1.86 -8.90
CA GLU A 29 -5.68 -2.97 -9.85
C GLU A 29 -6.37 -2.49 -11.13
N ASP A 30 -5.60 -2.14 -12.14
CA ASP A 30 -6.10 -1.82 -13.48
C ASP A 30 -6.04 -3.08 -14.34
N LEU A 31 -7.19 -3.75 -14.41
CA LEU A 31 -7.31 -5.01 -15.13
C LEU A 31 -7.23 -4.81 -16.65
N ALA A 32 -7.67 -3.65 -17.15
CA ALA A 32 -7.61 -3.33 -18.57
C ALA A 32 -6.17 -3.04 -19.04
N ALA A 33 -5.39 -2.34 -18.21
CA ALA A 33 -3.97 -2.08 -18.48
C ALA A 33 -3.05 -3.25 -18.03
N ASP A 34 -3.60 -4.32 -17.47
CA ASP A 34 -2.86 -5.43 -16.87
C ASP A 34 -1.81 -4.96 -15.86
N ARG A 35 -2.21 -4.02 -14.98
CA ARG A 35 -1.29 -3.36 -14.05
C ARG A 35 -1.83 -3.34 -12.62
N LEU A 36 -0.96 -3.74 -11.68
CA LEU A 36 -1.13 -3.48 -10.26
C LEU A 36 -0.18 -2.35 -9.86
N THR A 37 -0.69 -1.32 -9.20
CA THR A 37 0.10 -0.22 -8.64
C THR A 37 -0.11 -0.15 -7.14
N ILE A 38 0.99 -0.11 -6.39
CA ILE A 38 1.00 0.12 -4.95
C ILE A 38 1.75 1.42 -4.70
N GLU A 39 1.09 2.39 -4.08
CA GLU A 39 1.69 3.66 -3.71
C GLU A 39 1.57 3.88 -2.20
N VAL A 40 2.67 4.26 -1.58
CA VAL A 40 2.70 4.67 -0.17
C VAL A 40 3.29 6.06 -0.10
N ARG A 41 2.53 7.00 0.45
CA ARG A 41 2.93 8.38 0.68
C ARG A 41 2.89 8.70 2.16
N ASP A 42 3.95 9.27 2.70
CA ASP A 42 4.04 9.72 4.08
C ASP A 42 4.44 11.20 4.18
N ASN A 43 4.12 11.81 5.32
CA ASN A 43 4.53 13.15 5.70
C ASN A 43 5.69 13.15 6.70
N GLY A 44 6.55 12.14 6.67
CA GLY A 44 7.71 12.03 7.55
C GLY A 44 8.82 13.04 7.23
N ARG A 45 10.00 12.83 7.84
CA ARG A 45 11.15 13.74 7.69
C ARG A 45 11.73 13.81 6.27
N GLY A 46 11.32 12.91 5.37
CA GLY A 46 11.88 12.79 4.03
C GLY A 46 13.31 12.25 3.99
N ILE A 47 13.84 12.13 2.77
CA ILE A 47 15.16 11.58 2.45
C ILE A 47 15.94 12.65 1.68
N ALA A 48 17.19 12.87 2.05
CA ALA A 48 18.06 13.82 1.37
C ALA A 48 18.37 13.35 -0.07
N ALA A 49 18.44 14.29 -1.01
CA ALA A 49 18.60 14.01 -2.43
C ALA A 49 19.88 13.20 -2.76
N ASP A 50 20.95 13.41 -1.98
CA ASP A 50 22.20 12.65 -2.10
C ASP A 50 22.08 11.19 -1.70
N LYS A 51 21.03 10.83 -0.94
CA LYS A 51 20.77 9.47 -0.44
C LYS A 51 19.76 8.70 -1.31
N LEU A 52 18.91 9.40 -2.05
CA LEU A 52 17.87 8.77 -2.88
C LEU A 52 18.42 7.69 -3.86
N PRO A 53 19.56 7.89 -4.53
CA PRO A 53 20.10 6.86 -5.44
C PRO A 53 20.46 5.53 -4.77
N TYR A 54 20.61 5.53 -3.44
CA TYR A 54 21.08 4.36 -2.69
C TYR A 54 19.98 3.66 -1.90
N VAL A 55 18.73 4.15 -1.91
CA VAL A 55 17.65 3.60 -1.05
C VAL A 55 17.27 2.17 -1.41
N PHE A 56 17.51 1.76 -2.65
CA PHE A 56 17.28 0.39 -3.12
C PHE A 56 18.56 -0.49 -3.05
N ASP A 57 19.68 0.04 -2.55
CA ASP A 57 20.89 -0.76 -2.33
C ASP A 57 20.69 -1.62 -1.05
N PRO A 58 20.78 -2.97 -1.15
CA PRO A 58 20.65 -3.86 0.01
C PRO A 58 21.67 -3.59 1.11
N PHE A 59 22.81 -3.00 0.80
CA PHE A 59 23.87 -2.67 1.76
C PHE A 59 23.74 -1.28 2.36
N TYR A 60 22.82 -0.46 1.82
CA TYR A 60 22.53 0.86 2.35
C TYR A 60 21.43 0.78 3.41
N THR A 61 21.72 1.21 4.63
CA THR A 61 20.72 1.33 5.70
C THR A 61 21.01 2.55 6.54
N SER A 62 19.97 3.31 6.85
CA SER A 62 20.03 4.42 7.80
C SER A 62 19.82 3.95 9.26
N ARG A 63 19.49 2.67 9.48
CA ARG A 63 19.22 2.11 10.80
C ARG A 63 20.52 1.80 11.54
N LYS A 64 20.65 2.30 12.77
CA LYS A 64 21.82 2.02 13.65
C LYS A 64 21.82 0.61 14.23
N THR A 65 20.66 -0.05 14.28
CA THR A 65 20.45 -1.34 14.96
C THR A 65 20.38 -2.55 14.04
N ARG A 66 20.18 -2.34 12.73
CA ARG A 66 20.22 -3.40 11.71
C ARG A 66 21.21 -3.03 10.62
N HIS A 67 22.12 -3.94 10.31
CA HIS A 67 23.17 -3.72 9.32
C HIS A 67 22.67 -3.84 7.86
N VAL A 68 21.42 -4.27 7.62
CA VAL A 68 20.88 -4.50 6.28
C VAL A 68 19.43 -4.02 6.22
N GLY A 69 19.13 -3.14 5.28
CA GLY A 69 17.78 -2.66 4.95
C GLY A 69 17.24 -3.39 3.73
N LEU A 70 16.53 -4.51 3.91
CA LEU A 70 16.10 -5.36 2.78
C LEU A 70 14.69 -5.04 2.25
N GLY A 71 13.88 -4.23 2.93
CA GLY A 71 12.50 -3.99 2.54
C GLY A 71 12.33 -3.42 1.14
N LEU A 72 12.96 -2.27 0.87
CA LEU A 72 12.89 -1.59 -0.42
C LEU A 72 13.58 -2.38 -1.55
N PRO A 73 14.82 -2.90 -1.37
CA PRO A 73 15.45 -3.74 -2.39
C PRO A 73 14.64 -4.98 -2.76
N LEU A 74 14.01 -5.64 -1.79
CA LEU A 74 13.18 -6.81 -2.05
C LEU A 74 11.87 -6.46 -2.78
N LEU A 75 11.28 -5.30 -2.50
CA LEU A 75 10.13 -4.82 -3.23
C LEU A 75 10.50 -4.50 -4.68
N GLN A 76 11.62 -3.79 -4.90
CA GLN A 76 12.10 -3.49 -6.24
C GLN A 76 12.35 -4.77 -7.04
N ALA A 77 13.09 -5.72 -6.47
CA ALA A 77 13.32 -7.01 -7.12
C ALA A 77 12.02 -7.77 -7.43
N ALA A 78 11.02 -7.72 -6.55
CA ALA A 78 9.71 -8.32 -6.79
C ALA A 78 8.96 -7.62 -7.93
N ALA A 79 9.04 -6.30 -8.04
CA ALA A 79 8.43 -5.52 -9.12
C ALA A 79 9.11 -5.81 -10.46
N GLU A 80 10.43 -5.76 -10.52
CA GLU A 80 11.23 -6.04 -11.72
C GLU A 80 11.03 -7.47 -12.23
N CYS A 81 10.90 -8.46 -11.34
CA CYS A 81 10.59 -9.85 -11.73
C CYS A 81 9.20 -10.01 -12.37
N CYS A 82 8.33 -9.01 -12.24
CA CYS A 82 6.95 -9.03 -12.74
C CYS A 82 6.70 -7.91 -13.76
N ASP A 83 7.68 -7.62 -14.61
CA ASP A 83 7.62 -6.59 -15.66
C ASP A 83 7.16 -5.21 -15.15
N GLY A 84 7.50 -4.90 -13.91
CA GLY A 84 7.20 -3.66 -13.23
C GLY A 84 8.46 -2.91 -12.78
N ASP A 85 8.27 -1.93 -11.91
CA ASP A 85 9.35 -1.10 -11.37
C ASP A 85 8.97 -0.57 -9.99
N ALA A 86 9.97 -0.13 -9.21
CA ALA A 86 9.76 0.58 -7.96
C ALA A 86 10.53 1.91 -7.97
N THR A 87 9.81 3.00 -7.73
CA THR A 87 10.36 4.35 -7.71
C THR A 87 10.10 5.03 -6.37
N ILE A 88 10.98 5.94 -6.00
CA ILE A 88 10.86 6.73 -4.78
C ILE A 88 11.13 8.19 -5.08
N THR A 89 10.27 9.06 -4.56
CA THR A 89 10.48 10.51 -4.52
C THR A 89 10.38 10.99 -3.09
N SER A 90 11.25 11.91 -2.69
CA SER A 90 11.25 12.41 -1.33
C SER A 90 11.85 13.79 -1.23
N GLU A 91 11.35 14.58 -0.30
CA GLU A 91 11.85 15.91 0.02
C GLU A 91 11.96 16.07 1.55
N ILE A 92 13.09 16.61 2.02
CA ILE A 92 13.32 16.81 3.46
C ILE A 92 12.26 17.75 4.03
N GLY A 93 11.61 17.32 5.11
CA GLY A 93 10.58 18.09 5.82
C GLY A 93 9.20 18.06 5.15
N VAL A 94 9.06 17.39 3.98
CA VAL A 94 7.78 17.21 3.28
C VAL A 94 7.27 15.77 3.42
N GLY A 95 8.14 14.79 3.13
CA GLY A 95 7.81 13.37 3.23
C GLY A 95 8.38 12.53 2.09
N THR A 96 7.84 11.32 1.93
CA THR A 96 8.29 10.35 0.92
C THR A 96 7.08 9.75 0.20
N THR A 97 7.22 9.55 -1.10
CA THR A 97 6.29 8.76 -1.92
C THR A 97 7.07 7.62 -2.57
N LEU A 98 6.62 6.40 -2.33
CA LEU A 98 7.09 5.19 -2.97
C LEU A 98 5.99 4.64 -3.86
N THR A 99 6.32 4.33 -5.10
CA THR A 99 5.39 3.70 -6.05
C THR A 99 6.02 2.42 -6.58
N ALA A 100 5.31 1.30 -6.49
CA ALA A 100 5.69 0.03 -7.08
C ALA A 100 4.61 -0.42 -8.07
N THR A 101 5.03 -0.83 -9.26
CA THR A 101 4.14 -1.35 -10.31
C THR A 101 4.50 -2.79 -10.62
N PHE A 102 3.50 -3.56 -11.04
CA PHE A 102 3.64 -4.97 -11.42
C PHE A 102 2.74 -5.23 -12.62
N GLN A 103 3.13 -6.12 -13.52
CA GLN A 103 2.16 -6.70 -14.43
C GLN A 103 1.16 -7.53 -13.62
N HIS A 104 -0.14 -7.19 -13.71
CA HIS A 104 -1.17 -7.78 -12.85
C HIS A 104 -1.30 -9.30 -13.06
N SER A 105 -1.28 -9.76 -14.32
CA SER A 105 -1.42 -11.17 -14.69
C SER A 105 -0.12 -11.98 -14.62
N HIS A 106 1.03 -11.37 -14.24
CA HIS A 106 2.31 -12.05 -14.25
C HIS A 106 2.32 -13.30 -13.35
N LEU A 107 2.82 -14.43 -13.88
CA LEU A 107 2.80 -15.73 -13.19
C LEU A 107 3.54 -15.72 -11.85
N ASP A 108 4.68 -14.99 -11.79
CA ASP A 108 5.52 -14.90 -10.61
C ASP A 108 5.10 -13.78 -9.64
N ARG A 109 4.05 -13.00 -9.98
CA ARG A 109 3.55 -11.95 -9.11
C ARG A 109 2.97 -12.58 -7.84
N ALA A 110 3.55 -12.22 -6.69
CA ALA A 110 2.99 -12.61 -5.41
C ALA A 110 1.57 -12.04 -5.25
N PRO A 111 0.63 -12.78 -4.64
CA PRO A 111 -0.70 -12.25 -4.32
C PRO A 111 -0.59 -11.04 -3.38
N LEU A 112 -1.62 -10.20 -3.34
CA LEU A 112 -1.70 -9.13 -2.33
C LEU A 112 -1.59 -9.69 -0.92
N GLY A 113 -2.19 -10.86 -0.65
CA GLY A 113 -2.10 -11.55 0.61
C GLY A 113 -3.04 -11.00 1.68
N ASP A 114 -2.67 -11.14 2.96
CA ASP A 114 -3.51 -10.70 4.09
C ASP A 114 -3.43 -9.18 4.30
N MET A 115 -4.16 -8.43 3.45
CA MET A 115 -4.27 -6.98 3.58
C MET A 115 -4.97 -6.59 4.88
N VAL A 116 -6.03 -7.30 5.27
CA VAL A 116 -6.77 -7.03 6.51
C VAL A 116 -5.85 -7.14 7.74
N GLY A 117 -5.09 -8.22 7.84
CA GLY A 117 -4.13 -8.40 8.93
C GLY A 117 -3.03 -7.35 8.93
N THR A 118 -2.52 -6.99 7.76
CA THR A 118 -1.49 -5.95 7.57
C THR A 118 -1.99 -4.58 8.02
N LEU A 119 -3.15 -4.14 7.53
CA LEU A 119 -3.76 -2.87 7.91
C LEU A 119 -4.08 -2.82 9.41
N MET A 120 -4.69 -3.89 9.95
CA MET A 120 -4.98 -3.98 11.38
C MET A 120 -3.71 -3.91 12.24
N SER A 121 -2.63 -4.58 11.82
CA SER A 121 -1.36 -4.54 12.56
C SER A 121 -0.77 -3.13 12.61
N PHE A 122 -0.84 -2.41 11.48
CA PHE A 122 -0.36 -1.04 11.39
C PHE A 122 -1.23 -0.07 12.21
N ILE A 123 -2.55 -0.09 12.02
CA ILE A 123 -3.52 0.80 12.68
C ILE A 123 -3.46 0.62 14.20
N LEU A 124 -3.39 -0.61 14.68
CA LEU A 124 -3.34 -0.90 16.12
C LEU A 124 -1.98 -0.58 16.75
N GLY A 125 -0.93 -0.44 15.95
CA GLY A 125 0.35 0.10 16.40
C GLY A 125 0.26 1.57 16.82
N GLY A 126 -0.75 2.30 16.34
CA GLY A 126 -1.16 3.62 16.83
C GLY A 126 -0.16 4.76 16.60
N ALA A 127 0.88 4.52 15.81
CA ALA A 127 1.99 5.49 15.65
C ALA A 127 1.62 6.67 14.75
N CYS A 128 0.74 6.47 13.76
CA CYS A 128 0.26 7.53 12.86
C CYS A 128 -1.11 7.16 12.27
N ASP A 129 -1.77 8.11 11.64
CA ASP A 129 -3.02 7.87 10.93
C ASP A 129 -2.74 7.26 9.54
N LEU A 130 -3.64 6.37 9.12
CA LEU A 130 -3.61 5.71 7.82
C LEU A 130 -4.85 6.08 7.02
N ARG A 131 -4.64 6.53 5.78
CA ARG A 131 -5.67 6.47 4.75
C ARG A 131 -5.35 5.32 3.81
N TYR A 132 -6.25 4.39 3.66
CA TYR A 132 -6.14 3.26 2.75
C TYR A 132 -7.19 3.35 1.66
N VAL A 133 -6.74 3.30 0.42
CA VAL A 133 -7.61 3.27 -0.77
C VAL A 133 -7.26 2.04 -1.59
N HIS A 134 -8.23 1.17 -1.85
CA HIS A 134 -8.08 0.08 -2.79
C HIS A 134 -9.11 0.24 -3.91
N ARG A 135 -8.62 0.28 -5.14
CA ARG A 135 -9.42 0.50 -6.34
C ARG A 135 -9.17 -0.61 -7.36
N VAL A 136 -10.24 -1.17 -7.90
CA VAL A 136 -10.20 -2.13 -9.00
C VAL A 136 -10.95 -1.53 -10.18
N THR A 137 -10.27 -1.42 -11.33
CA THR A 137 -10.84 -0.89 -12.58
C THR A 137 -10.81 -1.97 -13.66
N GLY A 138 -11.87 -1.98 -14.49
CA GLY A 138 -12.05 -3.00 -15.52
C GLY A 138 -12.75 -4.26 -14.99
N ARG A 139 -13.17 -5.13 -15.91
CA ARG A 139 -13.89 -6.38 -15.64
C ARG A 139 -13.17 -7.54 -16.30
N LEU A 140 -13.10 -8.67 -15.60
CA LEU A 140 -12.73 -9.97 -16.18
C LEU A 140 -14.04 -10.71 -16.52
N GLU A 141 -14.42 -10.80 -17.78
CA GLU A 141 -15.46 -11.73 -18.23
C GLU A 141 -14.80 -12.99 -18.81
N ASP A 142 -15.15 -14.14 -18.28
CA ASP A 142 -14.67 -15.48 -18.72
C ASP A 142 -13.14 -15.60 -18.86
N GLY A 143 -12.37 -14.91 -18.01
CA GLY A 143 -10.90 -14.95 -18.04
C GLY A 143 -10.28 -14.25 -19.25
N LYS A 144 -11.04 -13.45 -20.00
CA LYS A 144 -10.55 -12.56 -21.05
C LYS A 144 -10.77 -11.11 -20.65
N LEU A 145 -9.71 -10.31 -20.79
CA LEU A 145 -9.77 -8.85 -20.68
C LEU A 145 -10.60 -8.34 -21.87
N GLU A 146 -11.77 -7.78 -21.62
CA GLU A 146 -12.47 -6.99 -22.63
C GLU A 146 -11.90 -5.59 -22.62
N ASN A 147 -11.14 -5.26 -23.68
CA ASN A 147 -10.72 -3.90 -24.00
C ASN A 147 -11.96 -3.10 -24.43
N TRP A 148 -12.51 -2.32 -23.53
CA TRP A 148 -13.45 -1.25 -23.92
C TRP A 148 -12.60 -0.11 -24.50
N GLY A 149 -12.86 0.20 -25.79
CA GLY A 149 -12.15 1.26 -26.51
C GLY A 149 -12.29 2.63 -25.85
N ASP A 150 -11.49 3.59 -26.31
CA ASP A 150 -11.35 5.01 -25.88
C ASP A 150 -12.68 5.74 -25.62
N GLY A 151 -13.35 5.44 -24.53
CA GLY A 151 -14.67 6.00 -24.19
C GLY A 151 -15.35 5.31 -23.02
N ALA A 152 -14.66 4.43 -22.30
CA ALA A 152 -15.23 3.76 -21.14
C ALA A 152 -15.52 4.78 -20.04
N ASP A 153 -16.79 4.93 -19.78
CA ASP A 153 -17.36 5.65 -18.65
C ASP A 153 -16.76 5.08 -17.35
N ASP A 154 -16.31 5.93 -16.44
CA ASP A 154 -15.67 5.63 -15.14
C ASP A 154 -16.60 4.81 -14.17
N THR A 155 -17.69 4.27 -14.69
CA THR A 155 -18.81 3.66 -13.97
C THR A 155 -18.57 2.25 -13.45
N GLU A 156 -17.46 1.58 -13.80
CA GLU A 156 -17.17 0.22 -13.30
C GLU A 156 -15.94 0.14 -12.36
N ALA A 157 -15.52 1.25 -11.80
CA ALA A 157 -14.48 1.24 -10.76
C ALA A 157 -15.09 0.88 -9.41
N ARG A 158 -14.64 -0.21 -8.82
CA ARG A 158 -14.95 -0.54 -7.42
C ARG A 158 -13.85 0.04 -6.54
N GLN A 159 -14.24 0.70 -5.45
CA GLN A 159 -13.29 1.32 -4.54
C GLN A 159 -13.71 1.11 -3.10
N PHE A 160 -12.73 0.82 -2.27
CA PHE A 160 -12.84 0.85 -0.82
C PHE A 160 -11.91 1.94 -0.28
N ASP A 161 -12.40 2.77 0.64
CA ASP A 161 -11.64 3.84 1.30
C ASP A 161 -11.82 3.71 2.81
N CYS A 162 -10.73 3.79 3.56
CA CYS A 162 -10.70 3.73 5.01
C CYS A 162 -9.72 4.77 5.54
N ASP A 163 -10.21 5.79 6.24
CA ASP A 163 -9.38 6.85 6.86
C ASP A 163 -9.48 6.78 8.38
N THR A 164 -8.37 6.41 9.04
CA THR A 164 -8.35 6.30 10.51
C THR A 164 -8.45 7.63 11.22
N ALA A 165 -8.09 8.76 10.58
CA ALA A 165 -8.26 10.09 11.16
C ALA A 165 -9.75 10.46 11.24
N GLU A 166 -10.54 10.15 10.21
CA GLU A 166 -11.98 10.35 10.21
C GLU A 166 -12.65 9.46 11.26
N ILE A 167 -12.27 8.17 11.29
CA ILE A 167 -12.78 7.22 12.30
C ILE A 167 -12.47 7.71 13.72
N ARG A 168 -11.27 8.21 13.99
CA ARG A 168 -10.91 8.78 15.31
C ARG A 168 -11.74 10.00 15.64
N ALA A 169 -12.03 10.86 14.67
CA ALA A 169 -12.85 12.05 14.90
C ALA A 169 -14.28 11.69 15.31
N GLU A 170 -14.85 10.63 14.72
CA GLU A 170 -16.17 10.12 15.08
C GLU A 170 -16.20 9.42 16.44
N LEU A 171 -15.16 8.64 16.76
CA LEU A 171 -15.04 7.92 18.03
C LEU A 171 -14.77 8.84 19.24
N GLY A 172 -14.27 10.06 19.00
CA GLY A 172 -13.92 11.01 20.06
C GLY A 172 -12.81 10.46 20.98
N ASN A 173 -13.17 10.13 22.23
CA ASN A 173 -12.18 9.67 23.22
C ASN A 173 -11.99 8.14 23.24
N ILE A 174 -12.73 7.38 22.40
CA ILE A 174 -12.59 5.92 22.37
C ILE A 174 -11.39 5.55 21.50
N PRO A 175 -10.37 4.84 22.03
CA PRO A 175 -9.20 4.49 21.24
C PRO A 175 -9.52 3.39 20.22
N LEU A 176 -8.84 3.38 19.07
CA LEU A 176 -8.95 2.32 18.05
C LEU A 176 -8.59 0.92 18.59
N THR A 177 -7.83 0.85 19.70
CA THR A 177 -7.47 -0.39 20.38
C THR A 177 -8.59 -0.95 21.27
N HIS A 178 -9.70 -0.21 21.47
CA HIS A 178 -10.85 -0.72 22.23
C HIS A 178 -11.38 -1.99 21.58
N PRO A 179 -11.70 -3.06 22.34
CA PRO A 179 -12.06 -4.36 21.77
C PRO A 179 -13.21 -4.33 20.75
N GLU A 180 -14.27 -3.58 21.03
CA GLU A 180 -15.42 -3.45 20.13
C GLU A 180 -15.07 -2.66 18.86
N VAL A 181 -14.32 -1.55 19.00
CA VAL A 181 -13.84 -0.76 17.85
C VAL A 181 -12.91 -1.60 16.98
N ARG A 182 -12.02 -2.37 17.60
CA ARG A 182 -11.11 -3.27 16.88
C ARG A 182 -11.86 -4.35 16.10
N ALA A 183 -12.90 -4.95 16.70
CA ALA A 183 -13.74 -5.95 16.05
C ALA A 183 -14.49 -5.35 14.87
N TRP A 184 -15.13 -4.20 15.08
CA TRP A 184 -15.82 -3.44 14.03
C TRP A 184 -14.87 -3.04 12.88
N LEU A 185 -13.71 -2.48 13.21
CA LEU A 185 -12.74 -2.04 12.20
C LEU A 185 -12.25 -3.22 11.33
N ARG A 186 -11.97 -4.38 11.96
CA ARG A 186 -11.62 -5.58 11.23
C ARG A 186 -12.74 -6.02 10.28
N GLN A 187 -13.98 -6.02 10.76
CA GLN A 187 -15.14 -6.37 9.94
C GLN A 187 -15.31 -5.38 8.79
N PHE A 188 -15.24 -4.08 9.06
CA PHE A 188 -15.35 -3.01 8.08
C PHE A 188 -14.33 -3.16 6.94
N ILE A 189 -13.04 -3.39 7.28
CA ILE A 189 -11.99 -3.60 6.27
C ILE A 189 -12.24 -4.92 5.51
N THR A 190 -12.64 -6.00 6.20
CA THR A 190 -12.91 -7.29 5.55
C THR A 190 -14.06 -7.19 4.54
N GLU A 191 -15.16 -6.54 4.92
CA GLU A 191 -16.31 -6.32 4.04
C GLU A 191 -15.95 -5.42 2.86
N GLY A 192 -15.18 -4.34 3.11
CA GLY A 192 -14.70 -3.45 2.07
C GLY A 192 -13.84 -4.17 1.02
N GLU A 193 -12.86 -4.95 1.45
CA GLU A 193 -12.03 -5.78 0.54
C GLU A 193 -12.87 -6.81 -0.23
N ALA A 194 -13.86 -7.42 0.43
CA ALA A 194 -14.73 -8.39 -0.22
C ALA A 194 -15.58 -7.78 -1.34
N THR A 195 -15.96 -6.50 -1.25
CA THR A 195 -16.71 -5.81 -2.32
C THR A 195 -15.90 -5.65 -3.61
N LEU A 196 -14.56 -5.61 -3.51
CA LEU A 196 -13.67 -5.46 -4.66
C LEU A 196 -13.50 -6.76 -5.45
N THR A 197 -13.67 -7.91 -4.79
CA THR A 197 -13.47 -9.25 -5.39
C THR A 197 -14.75 -9.91 -5.90
N GLN A 198 -15.92 -9.30 -5.67
CA GLN A 198 -17.19 -9.84 -6.19
C GLN A 198 -17.27 -9.62 -7.70
N THR A 199 -17.31 -10.73 -8.43
CA THR A 199 -17.46 -10.81 -9.92
C THR A 199 -18.91 -10.58 -10.30
#